data_ed4abf67b9acf0cd4b8d57b9ba5886a8
#
_entry.id   ed4abf67b9acf0cd4b8d57b9ba5886a8
#
_cell.length_a   1.000
_cell.length_b   1.000
_cell.length_c   1.000
_cell.angle_alpha   90.00
_cell.angle_beta   90.00
_cell.angle_gamma   90.00
#
_symmetry.space_group_name_H-M   'P 1'
#
loop_
_entity.id
_entity.type
_entity.pdbx_description
1 polymer ?
#
loop_
_entity_poly.entity_id
_entity_poly.type
_entity_poly.pdbx_seq_one_letter_code
_entity_poly.pdbx_strand_id
1 'polypeptide(L)'
;MPLADFLKVLDEEVTPHNRPEDVLLIFSGGEVLVRSDLEEAGREVTRRGYAWGMVTNGLALDADRLRSLMDAGLRSISISFDGFEDAHNYIRRNPRSFEKALDAIRLIVREPRLTYDVITCVTSPMVARLEEFKELLIAEGVKYWRIFSIFPVGRAKDDPTLAVTDAQFREVLEFIKRTRKEGRID
;
A
#
# COMPACT_ATOMS: atom_id res chain seq x y z
N MET A 1 -17.48 3.02 7.57
CA MET A 1 -18.55 3.77 6.87
C MET A 1 -19.33 2.77 6.05
N PRO A 2 -20.65 2.67 6.19
CA PRO A 2 -21.52 1.90 5.31
C PRO A 2 -21.40 2.34 3.85
N LEU A 3 -21.62 1.43 2.89
CA LEU A 3 -21.51 1.76 1.47
C LEU A 3 -22.49 2.87 1.05
N ALA A 4 -23.72 2.80 1.54
CA ALA A 4 -24.74 3.82 1.22
C ALA A 4 -24.31 5.24 1.64
N ASP A 5 -23.72 5.39 2.82
CA ASP A 5 -23.23 6.68 3.31
C ASP A 5 -22.04 7.18 2.48
N PHE A 6 -21.14 6.26 2.09
CA PHE A 6 -20.00 6.59 1.23
C PHE A 6 -20.50 7.08 -0.15
N LEU A 7 -21.46 6.38 -0.77
CA LEU A 7 -22.00 6.77 -2.06
C LEU A 7 -22.75 8.09 -1.99
N LYS A 8 -23.48 8.34 -0.89
CA LYS A 8 -24.13 9.62 -0.66
C LYS A 8 -23.12 10.77 -0.63
N VAL A 9 -22.04 10.64 0.14
CA VAL A 9 -20.96 11.65 0.19
C VAL A 9 -20.33 11.84 -1.20
N LEU A 10 -20.08 10.76 -1.93
CA LEU A 10 -19.54 10.82 -3.28
C LEU A 10 -20.46 11.61 -4.23
N ASP A 11 -21.76 11.31 -4.21
CA ASP A 11 -22.75 11.91 -5.11
C ASP A 11 -23.08 13.38 -4.74
N GLU A 12 -23.15 13.71 -3.45
CA GLU A 12 -23.55 15.02 -2.97
C GLU A 12 -22.39 16.02 -2.78
N GLU A 13 -21.20 15.53 -2.40
CA GLU A 13 -20.09 16.41 -2.00
C GLU A 13 -18.89 16.36 -2.97
N VAL A 14 -18.66 15.24 -3.67
CA VAL A 14 -17.50 15.12 -4.55
C VAL A 14 -17.87 15.36 -6.01
N THR A 15 -18.89 14.67 -6.50
CA THR A 15 -19.32 14.74 -7.91
C THR A 15 -19.71 16.16 -8.38
N PRO A 16 -20.38 17.01 -7.58
CA PRO A 16 -20.72 18.35 -8.03
C PRO A 16 -19.53 19.28 -8.27
N HIS A 17 -18.36 18.94 -7.71
CA HIS A 17 -17.18 19.80 -7.71
C HIS A 17 -16.00 19.24 -8.52
N ASN A 18 -16.10 18.00 -9.01
CA ASN A 18 -15.01 17.31 -9.67
C ASN A 18 -15.50 16.54 -10.88
N ARG A 19 -14.68 16.48 -11.91
CA ARG A 19 -14.90 15.54 -13.02
C ARG A 19 -14.44 14.15 -12.57
N PRO A 20 -15.24 13.10 -12.74
CA PRO A 20 -14.87 11.75 -12.29
C PRO A 20 -13.53 11.26 -12.83
N GLU A 21 -13.19 11.61 -14.08
CA GLU A 21 -11.93 11.22 -14.74
C GLU A 21 -10.68 11.87 -14.12
N ASP A 22 -10.84 12.96 -13.37
CA ASP A 22 -9.72 13.67 -12.71
C ASP A 22 -9.49 13.20 -11.27
N VAL A 23 -10.31 12.25 -10.78
CA VAL A 23 -10.27 11.78 -9.38
C VAL A 23 -9.98 10.29 -9.30
N LEU A 24 -8.98 9.94 -8.51
CA LEU A 24 -8.71 8.57 -8.08
C LEU A 24 -9.19 8.37 -6.64
N LEU A 25 -10.17 7.50 -6.44
CA LEU A 25 -10.68 7.16 -5.12
C LEU A 25 -9.86 6.02 -4.52
N ILE A 26 -9.27 6.23 -3.34
CA ILE A 26 -8.47 5.22 -2.66
C ILE A 26 -9.23 4.68 -1.45
N PHE A 27 -9.58 3.39 -1.49
CA PHE A 27 -10.07 2.68 -0.32
C PHE A 27 -8.90 2.38 0.63
N SER A 28 -9.01 2.90 1.84
CA SER A 28 -8.01 2.80 2.89
C SER A 28 -8.69 2.68 4.25
N GLY A 29 -7.92 2.53 5.30
CA GLY A 29 -8.43 2.45 6.67
C GLY A 29 -7.76 1.31 7.43
N GLY A 30 -8.46 0.48 8.20
CA GLY A 30 -7.87 -0.67 8.88
C GLY A 30 -7.27 -1.65 7.86
N GLU A 31 -8.07 -2.64 7.44
CA GLU A 31 -7.70 -3.49 6.29
C GLU A 31 -8.91 -3.58 5.36
N VAL A 32 -8.72 -3.12 4.14
CA VAL A 32 -9.80 -2.99 3.16
C VAL A 32 -10.32 -4.36 2.70
N LEU A 33 -9.48 -5.39 2.62
CA LEU A 33 -9.84 -6.73 2.16
C LEU A 33 -10.74 -7.51 3.14
N VAL A 34 -10.91 -7.03 4.39
CA VAL A 34 -11.91 -7.64 5.31
C VAL A 34 -13.32 -7.11 5.07
N ARG A 35 -13.46 -6.12 4.20
CA ARG A 35 -14.75 -5.55 3.84
C ARG A 35 -15.52 -6.52 2.93
N SER A 36 -16.74 -6.89 3.31
CA SER A 36 -17.56 -7.86 2.57
C SER A 36 -18.22 -7.28 1.32
N ASP A 37 -18.37 -5.95 1.25
CA ASP A 37 -19.00 -5.21 0.13
C ASP A 37 -17.98 -4.45 -0.74
N LEU A 38 -16.68 -4.85 -0.70
CA LEU A 38 -15.63 -4.12 -1.40
C LEU A 38 -15.80 -4.13 -2.93
N GLU A 39 -16.13 -5.27 -3.50
CA GLU A 39 -16.37 -5.38 -4.94
C GLU A 39 -17.63 -4.65 -5.38
N GLU A 40 -18.67 -4.63 -4.55
CA GLU A 40 -19.86 -3.84 -4.78
C GLU A 40 -19.52 -2.35 -4.78
N ALA A 41 -18.78 -1.89 -3.77
CA ALA A 41 -18.29 -0.52 -3.68
C ALA A 41 -17.44 -0.14 -4.91
N GLY A 42 -16.53 -1.02 -5.34
CA GLY A 42 -15.72 -0.81 -6.55
C GLY A 42 -16.56 -0.67 -7.82
N ARG A 43 -17.55 -1.54 -8.02
CA ARG A 43 -18.48 -1.45 -9.16
C ARG A 43 -19.27 -0.15 -9.15
N GLU A 44 -19.77 0.25 -7.97
CA GLU A 44 -20.55 1.50 -7.84
C GLU A 44 -19.73 2.75 -8.12
N VAL A 45 -18.47 2.77 -7.69
CA VAL A 45 -17.49 3.82 -7.99
C VAL A 45 -17.19 3.87 -9.50
N THR A 46 -16.92 2.70 -10.10
CA THR A 46 -16.64 2.57 -11.55
C THR A 46 -17.83 3.00 -12.39
N ARG A 47 -19.06 2.63 -12.00
CA ARG A 47 -20.29 3.02 -12.69
C ARG A 47 -20.51 4.53 -12.71
N ARG A 48 -19.99 5.25 -11.71
CA ARG A 48 -19.99 6.72 -11.64
C ARG A 48 -18.86 7.39 -12.43
N GLY A 49 -18.03 6.59 -13.11
CA GLY A 49 -16.93 7.08 -13.93
C GLY A 49 -15.61 7.31 -13.19
N TYR A 50 -15.56 7.03 -11.88
CA TYR A 50 -14.34 7.19 -11.10
C TYR A 50 -13.38 6.00 -11.27
N ALA A 51 -12.10 6.28 -11.36
CA ALA A 51 -11.07 5.28 -11.11
C ALA A 51 -10.94 5.03 -9.60
N TRP A 52 -10.63 3.80 -9.21
CA TRP A 52 -10.40 3.50 -7.81
C TRP A 52 -9.19 2.59 -7.58
N GLY A 53 -8.66 2.71 -6.39
CA GLY A 53 -7.55 1.92 -5.89
C GLY A 53 -7.71 1.57 -4.41
N MET A 54 -6.74 0.83 -3.88
CA MET A 54 -6.73 0.46 -2.46
C MET A 54 -5.33 0.38 -1.87
N VAL A 55 -5.27 0.50 -0.53
CA VAL A 55 -4.09 0.19 0.27
C VAL A 55 -4.41 -1.00 1.16
N THR A 56 -3.59 -2.04 1.11
CA THR A 56 -3.79 -3.29 1.86
C THR A 56 -2.49 -3.83 2.45
N ASN A 57 -2.62 -4.65 3.49
CA ASN A 57 -1.51 -5.43 4.03
C ASN A 57 -1.23 -6.71 3.22
N GLY A 58 -2.03 -7.04 2.22
CA GLY A 58 -1.87 -8.19 1.35
C GLY A 58 -2.26 -9.55 1.94
N LEU A 59 -2.56 -9.63 3.25
CA LEU A 59 -2.79 -10.91 3.95
C LEU A 59 -3.93 -11.75 3.34
N ALA A 60 -4.96 -11.11 2.84
CA ALA A 60 -6.14 -11.74 2.26
C ALA A 60 -6.21 -11.59 0.72
N LEU A 61 -5.10 -11.25 0.06
CA LEU A 61 -5.04 -11.12 -1.39
C LEU A 61 -4.48 -12.41 -2.01
N ASP A 62 -5.33 -13.11 -2.71
CA ASP A 62 -4.95 -14.20 -3.61
C ASP A 62 -5.34 -13.89 -5.06
N ALA A 63 -5.04 -14.81 -5.98
CA ALA A 63 -5.27 -14.62 -7.41
C ALA A 63 -6.76 -14.47 -7.74
N ASP A 64 -7.63 -15.20 -7.07
CA ASP A 64 -9.08 -15.13 -7.31
C ASP A 64 -9.65 -13.83 -6.77
N ARG A 65 -9.22 -13.40 -5.59
CA ARG A 65 -9.60 -12.12 -5.01
C ARG A 65 -9.12 -10.95 -5.87
N LEU A 66 -7.86 -10.98 -6.33
CA LEU A 66 -7.34 -9.95 -7.23
C LEU A 66 -8.17 -9.85 -8.51
N ARG A 67 -8.49 -11.00 -9.13
CA ARG A 67 -9.34 -11.04 -10.33
C ARG A 67 -10.71 -10.41 -10.07
N SER A 68 -11.38 -10.81 -8.99
CA SER A 68 -12.69 -10.28 -8.59
C SER A 68 -12.68 -8.75 -8.40
N LEU A 69 -11.63 -8.22 -7.76
CA LEU A 69 -11.47 -6.78 -7.56
C LEU A 69 -11.20 -6.05 -8.87
N MET A 70 -10.42 -6.63 -9.77
CA MET A 70 -10.17 -6.05 -11.10
C MET A 70 -11.45 -6.05 -11.97
N ASP A 71 -12.26 -7.09 -11.89
CA ASP A 71 -13.58 -7.16 -12.55
C ASP A 71 -14.55 -6.12 -11.97
N ALA A 72 -14.35 -5.74 -10.69
CA ALA A 72 -15.07 -4.64 -10.05
C ALA A 72 -14.48 -3.25 -10.36
N GLY A 73 -13.42 -3.18 -11.18
CA GLY A 73 -12.86 -1.92 -11.68
C GLY A 73 -11.60 -1.43 -10.95
N LEU A 74 -10.95 -2.26 -10.11
CA LEU A 74 -9.67 -1.89 -9.47
C LEU A 74 -8.61 -1.49 -10.52
N ARG A 75 -7.96 -0.34 -10.32
CA ARG A 75 -6.91 0.19 -11.20
C ARG A 75 -5.59 0.48 -10.48
N SER A 76 -5.63 0.65 -9.15
CA SER A 76 -4.44 0.96 -8.36
C SER A 76 -4.41 0.15 -7.07
N ILE A 77 -3.24 -0.34 -6.69
CA ILE A 77 -3.06 -1.09 -5.45
C ILE A 77 -1.71 -0.77 -4.82
N SER A 78 -1.73 -0.53 -3.52
CA SER A 78 -0.52 -0.37 -2.71
C SER A 78 -0.46 -1.50 -1.69
N ILE A 79 0.66 -2.22 -1.66
CA ILE A 79 0.93 -3.27 -0.66
C ILE A 79 1.85 -2.72 0.42
N SER A 80 1.43 -2.85 1.68
CA SER A 80 2.28 -2.51 2.81
C SER A 80 3.30 -3.63 3.07
N PHE A 81 4.60 -3.31 3.02
CA PHE A 81 5.69 -4.26 3.24
C PHE A 81 6.85 -3.58 3.97
N ASP A 82 6.92 -3.76 5.31
CA ASP A 82 7.66 -2.88 6.21
C ASP A 82 9.07 -3.37 6.56
N GLY A 83 9.56 -4.41 5.91
CA GLY A 83 10.88 -4.95 6.17
C GLY A 83 10.97 -6.45 5.95
N PHE A 84 12.05 -7.06 6.44
CA PHE A 84 12.26 -8.50 6.41
C PHE A 84 11.31 -9.22 7.38
N GLU A 85 11.25 -10.54 7.29
CA GLU A 85 10.23 -11.38 7.92
C GLU A 85 10.00 -11.06 9.40
N ASP A 86 11.07 -11.04 10.21
CA ASP A 86 10.95 -10.80 11.65
C ASP A 86 10.37 -9.42 11.95
N ALA A 87 10.91 -8.38 11.29
CA ALA A 87 10.48 -6.99 11.48
C ALA A 87 9.04 -6.79 10.99
N HIS A 88 8.73 -7.28 9.79
CA HIS A 88 7.39 -7.15 9.22
C HIS A 88 6.35 -7.88 10.06
N ASN A 89 6.60 -9.15 10.42
CA ASN A 89 5.69 -9.95 11.24
C ASN A 89 5.49 -9.35 12.63
N TYR A 90 6.54 -8.77 13.24
CA TYR A 90 6.46 -8.03 14.50
C TYR A 90 5.52 -6.81 14.40
N ILE A 91 5.75 -5.93 13.43
CA ILE A 91 4.95 -4.72 13.21
C ILE A 91 3.49 -5.07 12.95
N ARG A 92 3.24 -6.09 12.12
CA ARG A 92 1.91 -6.52 11.72
C ARG A 92 1.24 -7.45 12.75
N ARG A 93 1.98 -7.93 13.76
CA ARG A 93 1.51 -8.86 14.79
C ARG A 93 0.90 -10.13 14.21
N ASN A 94 1.48 -10.65 13.14
CA ASN A 94 1.02 -11.85 12.47
C ASN A 94 2.22 -12.58 11.85
N PRO A 95 2.49 -13.85 12.25
CA PRO A 95 3.67 -14.60 11.80
C PRO A 95 3.65 -14.96 10.30
N ARG A 96 2.52 -14.79 9.62
CA ARG A 96 2.38 -15.05 8.19
C ARG A 96 2.31 -13.78 7.34
N SER A 97 2.44 -12.60 7.95
CA SER A 97 2.28 -11.34 7.25
C SER A 97 3.31 -11.14 6.14
N PHE A 98 4.58 -11.48 6.41
CA PHE A 98 5.65 -11.33 5.43
C PHE A 98 5.43 -12.20 4.19
N GLU A 99 5.21 -13.51 4.40
CA GLU A 99 4.94 -14.46 3.32
C GLU A 99 3.75 -14.01 2.46
N LYS A 100 2.64 -13.67 3.10
CA LYS A 100 1.41 -13.26 2.42
C LYS A 100 1.54 -11.93 1.67
N ALA A 101 2.21 -10.94 2.25
CA ALA A 101 2.48 -9.68 1.56
C ALA A 101 3.41 -9.90 0.35
N LEU A 102 4.42 -10.77 0.48
CA LEU A 102 5.32 -11.11 -0.62
C LEU A 102 4.58 -11.85 -1.75
N ASP A 103 3.70 -12.80 -1.42
CA ASP A 103 2.84 -13.46 -2.41
C ASP A 103 1.92 -12.45 -3.12
N ALA A 104 1.33 -11.51 -2.37
CA ALA A 104 0.51 -10.44 -2.93
C ALA A 104 1.33 -9.52 -3.88
N ILE A 105 2.57 -9.18 -3.52
CA ILE A 105 3.48 -8.42 -4.38
C ILE A 105 3.75 -9.17 -5.68
N ARG A 106 4.05 -10.47 -5.62
CA ARG A 106 4.28 -11.33 -6.80
C ARG A 106 3.09 -11.41 -7.73
N LEU A 107 1.87 -11.31 -7.19
CA LEU A 107 0.65 -11.24 -8.00
C LEU A 107 0.53 -9.92 -8.74
N ILE A 108 0.66 -8.79 -8.03
CA ILE A 108 0.42 -7.47 -8.63
C ILE A 108 1.49 -7.03 -9.63
N VAL A 109 2.76 -7.41 -9.41
CA VAL A 109 3.85 -7.07 -10.36
C VAL A 109 3.69 -7.73 -11.74
N ARG A 110 2.90 -8.81 -11.81
CA ARG A 110 2.61 -9.55 -13.05
C ARG A 110 1.35 -9.08 -13.77
N GLU A 111 0.60 -8.16 -13.17
CA GLU A 111 -0.67 -7.67 -13.75
C GLU A 111 -0.47 -6.30 -14.43
N PRO A 112 -0.32 -6.28 -15.76
CA PRO A 112 0.05 -5.06 -16.49
C PRO A 112 -1.05 -4.00 -16.53
N ARG A 113 -2.28 -4.36 -16.13
CA ARG A 113 -3.42 -3.44 -16.09
C ARG A 113 -3.52 -2.67 -14.78
N LEU A 114 -2.69 -2.98 -13.78
CA LEU A 114 -2.65 -2.32 -12.48
C LEU A 114 -1.51 -1.32 -12.40
N THR A 115 -1.83 -0.14 -11.92
CA THR A 115 -0.82 0.74 -11.31
C THR A 115 -0.61 0.24 -9.88
N TYR A 116 0.64 -0.03 -9.51
CA TYR A 116 0.93 -0.54 -8.19
C TYR A 116 2.15 0.12 -7.57
N ASP A 117 2.24 0.03 -6.27
CA ASP A 117 3.48 0.30 -5.54
C ASP A 117 3.55 -0.53 -4.25
N VAL A 118 4.76 -0.61 -3.71
CA VAL A 118 5.02 -1.14 -2.37
C VAL A 118 5.25 0.03 -1.43
N ILE A 119 4.62 -0.02 -0.26
CA ILE A 119 4.77 1.00 0.78
C ILE A 119 5.52 0.40 1.96
N THR A 120 6.59 1.07 2.39
CA THR A 120 7.37 0.69 3.58
C THR A 120 7.34 1.81 4.61
N CYS A 121 6.86 1.51 5.81
CA CYS A 121 7.06 2.34 6.99
C CYS A 121 8.42 2.01 7.60
N VAL A 122 9.43 2.83 7.32
CA VAL A 122 10.80 2.59 7.78
C VAL A 122 10.89 2.78 9.30
N THR A 123 11.44 1.76 9.95
CA THR A 123 11.78 1.76 11.38
C THR A 123 13.26 2.01 11.60
N SER A 124 13.65 2.45 12.80
CA SER A 124 15.04 2.68 13.15
C SER A 124 15.96 1.48 12.85
N PRO A 125 15.62 0.22 13.20
CA PRO A 125 16.44 -0.94 12.84
C PRO A 125 16.52 -1.19 11.32
N MET A 126 15.51 -0.75 10.56
CA MET A 126 15.46 -0.97 9.12
C MET A 126 16.37 -0.05 8.31
N VAL A 127 16.74 1.11 8.86
CA VAL A 127 17.58 2.12 8.16
C VAL A 127 18.87 1.52 7.64
N ALA A 128 19.58 0.75 8.47
CA ALA A 128 20.85 0.10 8.08
C ALA A 128 20.69 -1.01 7.03
N ARG A 129 19.46 -1.46 6.77
CA ARG A 129 19.14 -2.57 5.85
C ARG A 129 18.38 -2.14 4.61
N LEU A 130 18.22 -0.85 4.37
CA LEU A 130 17.47 -0.32 3.22
C LEU A 130 18.04 -0.80 1.88
N GLU A 131 19.37 -0.87 1.76
CA GLU A 131 20.02 -1.35 0.55
C GLU A 131 19.71 -2.82 0.27
N GLU A 132 19.81 -3.68 1.28
CA GLU A 132 19.46 -5.10 1.18
C GLU A 132 17.97 -5.30 0.84
N PHE A 133 17.10 -4.47 1.44
CA PHE A 133 15.67 -4.54 1.20
C PHE A 133 15.29 -4.04 -0.21
N LYS A 134 15.98 -3.02 -0.71
CA LYS A 134 15.87 -2.58 -2.11
C LYS A 134 16.16 -3.72 -3.07
N GLU A 135 17.26 -4.46 -2.85
CA GLU A 135 17.62 -5.58 -3.71
C GLU A 135 16.58 -6.71 -3.65
N LEU A 136 15.98 -6.98 -2.49
CA LEU A 136 14.85 -7.90 -2.37
C LEU A 136 13.67 -7.45 -3.24
N LEU A 137 13.27 -6.19 -3.13
CA LEU A 137 12.13 -5.65 -3.90
C LEU A 137 12.40 -5.72 -5.43
N ILE A 138 13.61 -5.37 -5.85
CA ILE A 138 14.03 -5.46 -7.26
C ILE A 138 14.00 -6.91 -7.75
N ALA A 139 14.49 -7.86 -6.94
CA ALA A 139 14.47 -9.29 -7.29
C ALA A 139 13.04 -9.84 -7.43
N GLU A 140 12.09 -9.31 -6.67
CA GLU A 140 10.67 -9.64 -6.77
C GLU A 140 9.95 -8.88 -7.91
N GLY A 141 10.65 -8.03 -8.66
CA GLY A 141 10.13 -7.31 -9.81
C GLY A 141 9.39 -6.02 -9.49
N VAL A 142 9.53 -5.50 -8.27
CA VAL A 142 8.92 -4.22 -7.85
C VAL A 142 9.61 -3.06 -8.59
N LYS A 143 8.79 -2.18 -9.18
CA LYS A 143 9.25 -1.00 -9.90
C LYS A 143 8.99 0.30 -9.16
N TYR A 144 7.99 0.32 -8.27
CA TYR A 144 7.56 1.52 -7.55
C TYR A 144 7.54 1.24 -6.06
N TRP A 145 8.33 2.02 -5.31
CA TRP A 145 8.50 1.86 -3.88
C TRP A 145 8.40 3.20 -3.15
N ARG A 146 7.39 3.34 -2.28
CA ARG A 146 7.22 4.51 -1.42
C ARG A 146 7.72 4.24 -0.02
N ILE A 147 8.51 5.17 0.51
CA ILE A 147 9.06 5.11 1.86
C ILE A 147 8.36 6.15 2.73
N PHE A 148 7.83 5.70 3.86
CA PHE A 148 7.23 6.54 4.90
C PHE A 148 8.02 6.42 6.20
N SER A 149 8.06 7.49 6.99
CA SER A 149 8.45 7.44 8.39
C SER A 149 7.29 7.03 9.27
N ILE A 150 7.58 6.38 10.40
CA ILE A 150 6.57 6.08 11.41
C ILE A 150 6.32 7.32 12.26
N PHE A 151 5.07 7.74 12.36
CA PHE A 151 4.66 8.76 13.33
C PHE A 151 4.37 8.11 14.69
N PRO A 152 4.77 8.71 15.81
CA PRO A 152 4.57 8.17 17.16
C PRO A 152 3.12 8.37 17.63
N VAL A 153 2.16 7.80 16.89
CA VAL A 153 0.74 7.81 17.22
C VAL A 153 0.19 6.38 17.25
N GLY A 154 -0.89 6.18 18.00
CA GLY A 154 -1.46 4.85 18.17
C GLY A 154 -0.43 3.87 18.76
N ARG A 155 -0.30 2.69 18.20
CA ARG A 155 0.62 1.64 18.69
C ARG A 155 2.10 2.01 18.62
N ALA A 156 2.48 2.87 17.68
CA ALA A 156 3.88 3.31 17.55
C ALA A 156 4.32 4.24 18.69
N LYS A 157 3.37 4.84 19.42
CA LYS A 157 3.67 5.63 20.61
C LYS A 157 4.25 4.78 21.75
N ASP A 158 3.84 3.50 21.81
CA ASP A 158 4.19 2.57 22.87
C ASP A 158 5.54 1.88 22.61
N ASP A 159 6.14 2.06 21.42
CA ASP A 159 7.42 1.48 21.02
C ASP A 159 8.33 2.53 20.35
N PRO A 160 9.05 3.32 21.16
CA PRO A 160 9.95 4.35 20.64
C PRO A 160 11.12 3.80 19.80
N THR A 161 11.40 2.49 19.86
CA THR A 161 12.47 1.87 19.07
C THR A 161 12.12 1.78 17.58
N LEU A 162 10.86 1.95 17.24
CA LEU A 162 10.41 1.99 15.85
C LEU A 162 10.69 3.34 15.19
N ALA A 163 10.76 4.43 15.96
CA ALA A 163 10.93 5.76 15.42
C ALA A 163 12.37 5.97 14.90
N VAL A 164 12.48 6.59 13.73
CA VAL A 164 13.77 7.02 13.18
C VAL A 164 14.23 8.31 13.86
N THR A 165 15.53 8.41 14.16
CA THR A 165 16.14 9.65 14.64
C THR A 165 16.33 10.64 13.48
N ASP A 166 16.60 11.92 13.79
CA ASP A 166 16.90 12.93 12.76
C ASP A 166 18.10 12.55 11.90
N ALA A 167 19.11 11.91 12.48
CA ALA A 167 20.28 11.43 11.74
C ALA A 167 19.89 10.32 10.77
N GLN A 168 19.16 9.32 11.25
CA GLN A 168 18.63 8.23 10.41
C GLN A 168 17.67 8.73 9.33
N PHE A 169 16.84 9.74 9.63
CA PHE A 169 15.97 10.33 8.64
C PHE A 169 16.76 10.97 7.48
N ARG A 170 17.87 11.65 7.78
CA ARG A 170 18.78 12.14 6.74
C ARG A 170 19.40 11.01 5.92
N GLU A 171 19.80 9.91 6.57
CA GLU A 171 20.30 8.71 5.87
C GLU A 171 19.26 8.14 4.90
N VAL A 172 17.99 8.06 5.32
CA VAL A 172 16.87 7.63 4.46
C VAL A 172 16.72 8.56 3.26
N LEU A 173 16.77 9.88 3.44
CA LEU A 173 16.68 10.85 2.35
C LEU A 173 17.83 10.70 1.35
N GLU A 174 19.07 10.52 1.83
CA GLU A 174 20.23 10.30 0.95
C GLU A 174 20.14 8.92 0.25
N PHE A 175 19.62 7.90 0.92
CA PHE A 175 19.33 6.60 0.32
C PHE A 175 18.32 6.77 -0.85
N ILE A 176 17.17 7.44 -0.63
CA ILE A 176 16.16 7.69 -1.68
C ILE A 176 16.79 8.41 -2.87
N LYS A 177 17.57 9.46 -2.62
CA LYS A 177 18.24 10.23 -3.66
C LYS A 177 19.21 9.39 -4.50
N ARG A 178 19.99 8.49 -3.87
CA ARG A 178 20.87 7.55 -4.58
C ARG A 178 20.07 6.55 -5.39
N THR A 179 19.06 5.92 -4.79
CA THR A 179 18.20 4.91 -5.44
C THR A 179 17.51 5.46 -6.68
N ARG A 180 16.96 6.67 -6.61
CA ARG A 180 16.38 7.36 -7.78
C ARG A 180 17.40 7.60 -8.89
N LYS A 181 18.64 7.96 -8.53
CA LYS A 181 19.72 8.16 -9.50
C LYS A 181 20.15 6.86 -10.18
N GLU A 182 20.06 5.72 -9.49
CA GLU A 182 20.33 4.40 -10.04
C GLU A 182 19.29 3.98 -11.08
N GLY A 183 18.03 4.40 -10.92
CA GLY A 183 16.93 4.13 -11.87
C GLY A 183 16.50 2.68 -11.98
N ARG A 184 16.79 1.84 -10.97
CA ARG A 184 16.41 0.41 -10.95
C ARG A 184 15.04 0.18 -10.30
N ILE A 185 14.64 1.08 -9.41
CA ILE A 185 13.36 1.16 -8.72
C ILE A 185 13.07 2.64 -8.44
N ASP A 186 11.83 3.08 -8.58
CA ASP A 186 11.40 4.47 -8.37
C ASP A 186 10.62 4.62 -7.05
#